data_d9c57e0cc95e5d918e8b065560c738fe
#
_entry.id   d9c57e0cc95e5d918e8b065560c738fe
#
_cell.length_a   1.000
_cell.length_b   1.000
_cell.length_c   1.000
_cell.angle_alpha   90.00
_cell.angle_beta   90.00
_cell.angle_gamma   90.00
#
_symmetry.space_group_name_H-M   'P 1'
#
loop_
_entity.id
_entity.type
_entity.pdbx_description
1 polymer ?
#
loop_
_entity_poly.entity_id
_entity_poly.type
_entity_poly.pdbx_seq_one_letter_code
_entity_poly.pdbx_strand_id
1 'polypeptide(L)'
;MPVYFYQPAEDSYLISDCVKKYVYKLKSKKIKVLDMGTGSGFQSKNLINFGIKKENISAADINAYAIREAKKLKISVIKSDLFDKIKNKKFNLIVFNPPYLPEDKYDKEIDTAGGKRGDEIITRFIQDLKSYLLPGGICFLLTSSLTPNSWKKEVKKQKLNMKKIKTKNIFFEKLYVWEIRV
;
A
#
# COMPACT_ATOMS: atom_id res chain seq x y z
N MET A 1 -25.78 -5.18 -2.26
CA MET A 1 -25.25 -4.37 -3.38
C MET A 1 -23.93 -4.99 -3.78
N PRO A 2 -23.63 -5.13 -5.09
CA PRO A 2 -22.35 -5.67 -5.50
C PRO A 2 -21.22 -4.78 -4.98
N VAL A 3 -20.18 -5.41 -4.46
CA VAL A 3 -18.99 -4.73 -3.97
C VAL A 3 -18.04 -4.59 -5.16
N TYR A 4 -17.63 -3.37 -5.46
CA TYR A 4 -16.84 -3.03 -6.65
C TYR A 4 -15.36 -2.72 -6.32
N PHE A 5 -14.86 -3.15 -5.16
CA PHE A 5 -13.46 -3.00 -4.73
C PHE A 5 -13.15 -4.02 -3.64
N TYR A 6 -11.85 -4.30 -3.47
CA TYR A 6 -11.34 -5.27 -2.53
C TYR A 6 -11.81 -5.02 -1.08
N GLN A 7 -12.31 -6.06 -0.43
CA GLN A 7 -12.69 -6.02 0.99
C GLN A 7 -11.52 -6.45 1.87
N PRO A 8 -11.33 -5.79 3.03
CA PRO A 8 -10.24 -6.13 3.93
C PRO A 8 -10.26 -7.61 4.34
N ALA A 9 -9.13 -8.29 4.14
CA ALA A 9 -8.90 -9.66 4.52
C ALA A 9 -7.60 -9.79 5.34
N GLU A 10 -7.07 -10.98 5.46
CA GLU A 10 -5.90 -11.34 6.26
C GLU A 10 -4.65 -10.50 5.96
N ASP A 11 -4.46 -10.14 4.69
CA ASP A 11 -3.40 -9.28 4.20
C ASP A 11 -3.53 -7.84 4.73
N SER A 12 -4.76 -7.29 4.64
CA SER A 12 -5.07 -5.95 5.12
C SER A 12 -4.86 -5.82 6.63
N TYR A 13 -5.22 -6.84 7.40
CA TYR A 13 -4.98 -6.87 8.84
C TYR A 13 -3.49 -7.00 9.15
N LEU A 14 -2.76 -7.84 8.41
CA LEU A 14 -1.34 -8.09 8.63
C LEU A 14 -0.49 -6.82 8.45
N ILE A 15 -0.69 -6.09 7.36
CA ILE A 15 0.03 -4.84 7.12
C ILE A 15 -0.40 -3.75 8.11
N SER A 16 -1.70 -3.67 8.47
CA SER A 16 -2.21 -2.73 9.45
C SER A 16 -1.56 -2.92 10.83
N ASP A 17 -1.34 -4.15 11.27
CA ASP A 17 -0.64 -4.45 12.53
C ASP A 17 0.81 -3.94 12.52
N CYS A 18 1.51 -4.06 11.40
CA CYS A 18 2.86 -3.53 11.25
C CYS A 18 2.86 -1.99 11.29
N VAL A 19 1.94 -1.36 10.58
CA VAL A 19 1.72 0.10 10.60
C VAL A 19 1.41 0.60 12.00
N LYS A 20 0.50 -0.08 12.72
CA LYS A 20 0.15 0.23 14.11
C LYS A 20 1.36 0.26 15.02
N LYS A 21 2.18 -0.80 14.97
CA LYS A 21 3.40 -0.91 15.77
C LYS A 21 4.39 0.21 15.47
N TYR A 22 4.52 0.59 14.20
CA TYR A 22 5.37 1.70 13.79
C TYR A 22 4.83 3.04 14.32
N VAL A 23 3.56 3.34 14.08
CA VAL A 23 2.93 4.62 14.49
C VAL A 23 2.98 4.81 16.01
N TYR A 24 2.83 3.74 16.79
CA TYR A 24 2.88 3.85 18.26
C TYR A 24 4.28 4.08 18.82
N LYS A 25 5.34 3.76 18.05
CA LYS A 25 6.74 4.06 18.42
C LYS A 25 7.17 5.49 18.06
N LEU A 26 6.38 6.22 17.27
CA LEU A 26 6.72 7.57 16.88
C LEU A 26 6.63 8.54 18.08
N LYS A 27 7.67 9.37 18.24
CA LYS A 27 7.66 10.47 19.20
C LYS A 27 6.61 11.54 18.87
N SER A 28 6.29 11.71 17.60
CA SER A 28 5.28 12.63 17.10
C SER A 28 4.45 11.98 16.00
N LYS A 29 3.14 12.16 16.07
CA LYS A 29 2.19 11.71 15.04
C LYS A 29 1.91 12.77 13.96
N LYS A 30 2.68 13.86 13.94
CA LYS A 30 2.62 14.90 12.91
C LYS A 30 3.39 14.46 11.65
N ILE A 31 3.05 13.30 11.10
CA ILE A 31 3.67 12.73 9.92
C ILE A 31 2.69 12.75 8.75
N LYS A 32 3.20 12.97 7.53
CA LYS A 32 2.43 12.87 6.28
C LYS A 32 2.38 11.41 5.83
N VAL A 33 1.19 10.89 5.59
CA VAL A 33 0.97 9.48 5.23
C VAL A 33 0.23 9.38 3.90
N LEU A 34 0.65 8.41 3.08
CA LEU A 34 -0.07 7.99 1.88
C LEU A 34 -0.55 6.55 2.04
N ASP A 35 -1.85 6.35 1.86
CA ASP A 35 -2.49 5.06 1.67
C ASP A 35 -2.66 4.84 0.16
N MET A 36 -1.77 4.04 -0.43
CA MET A 36 -1.76 3.72 -1.85
C MET A 36 -2.65 2.50 -2.12
N GLY A 37 -3.50 2.56 -3.15
CA GLY A 37 -4.49 1.51 -3.40
C GLY A 37 -5.46 1.38 -2.22
N THR A 38 -6.09 2.50 -1.84
CA THR A 38 -6.82 2.60 -0.57
C THR A 38 -8.05 1.66 -0.47
N GLY A 39 -8.59 1.21 -1.61
CA GLY A 39 -9.76 0.32 -1.67
C GLY A 39 -10.93 0.84 -0.82
N SER A 40 -11.34 0.06 0.17
CA SER A 40 -12.39 0.43 1.13
C SER A 40 -12.02 1.59 2.08
N GLY A 41 -10.80 2.11 2.03
CA GLY A 41 -10.28 3.07 3.00
C GLY A 41 -9.83 2.44 4.32
N PHE A 42 -9.67 1.12 4.38
CA PHE A 42 -9.36 0.38 5.60
C PHE A 42 -8.08 0.86 6.29
N GLN A 43 -6.97 1.00 5.54
CA GLN A 43 -5.71 1.48 6.10
C GLN A 43 -5.83 2.94 6.56
N SER A 44 -6.46 3.79 5.76
CA SER A 44 -6.74 5.19 6.10
C SER A 44 -7.55 5.31 7.40
N LYS A 45 -8.61 4.50 7.57
CA LYS A 45 -9.41 4.44 8.81
C LYS A 45 -8.57 4.01 10.01
N ASN A 46 -7.72 3.00 9.84
CA ASN A 46 -6.82 2.54 10.90
C ASN A 46 -5.77 3.59 11.27
N LEU A 47 -5.20 4.31 10.31
CA LEU A 47 -4.28 5.41 10.57
C LEU A 47 -4.92 6.52 11.43
N ILE A 48 -6.19 6.87 11.16
CA ILE A 48 -6.96 7.80 12.00
C ILE A 48 -7.09 7.24 13.43
N ASN A 49 -7.46 5.96 13.57
CA ASN A 49 -7.61 5.29 14.86
C ASN A 49 -6.28 5.19 15.63
N PHE A 50 -5.14 5.14 14.94
CA PHE A 50 -3.80 5.16 15.55
C PHE A 50 -3.36 6.57 15.95
N GLY A 51 -4.18 7.58 15.68
CA GLY A 51 -4.00 8.97 16.10
C GLY A 51 -3.28 9.85 15.08
N ILE A 52 -3.17 9.45 13.81
CA ILE A 52 -2.74 10.34 12.73
C ILE A 52 -3.90 11.26 12.39
N LYS A 53 -3.65 12.55 12.33
CA LYS A 53 -4.67 13.55 11.98
C LYS A 53 -5.10 13.40 10.52
N LYS A 54 -6.38 13.60 10.23
CA LYS A 54 -6.98 13.44 8.89
C LYS A 54 -6.30 14.32 7.83
N GLU A 55 -5.93 15.54 8.18
CA GLU A 55 -5.23 16.48 7.30
C GLU A 55 -3.83 15.99 6.86
N ASN A 56 -3.26 15.04 7.58
CA ASN A 56 -1.96 14.44 7.27
C ASN A 56 -2.09 13.13 6.47
N ILE A 57 -3.30 12.65 6.21
CA ILE A 57 -3.54 11.41 5.45
C ILE A 57 -3.97 11.77 4.04
N SER A 58 -3.29 11.21 3.07
CA SER A 58 -3.70 11.16 1.67
C SER A 58 -4.00 9.71 1.31
N ALA A 59 -5.08 9.49 0.55
CA ALA A 59 -5.42 8.19 -0.02
C ALA A 59 -5.42 8.29 -1.54
N ALA A 60 -4.93 7.27 -2.23
CA ALA A 60 -4.94 7.20 -3.68
C ALA A 60 -5.46 5.85 -4.16
N ASP A 61 -6.22 5.85 -5.25
CA ASP A 61 -6.69 4.64 -5.92
C ASP A 61 -7.00 4.94 -7.38
N ILE A 62 -6.91 3.94 -8.24
CA ILE A 62 -7.35 4.03 -9.63
C ILE A 62 -8.86 3.82 -9.77
N ASN A 63 -9.46 3.05 -8.85
CA ASN A 63 -10.86 2.67 -8.86
C ASN A 63 -11.75 3.83 -8.34
N ALA A 64 -12.70 4.27 -9.17
CA ALA A 64 -13.61 5.37 -8.82
C ALA A 64 -14.54 5.04 -7.63
N TYR A 65 -14.90 3.77 -7.44
CA TYR A 65 -15.72 3.33 -6.31
C TYR A 65 -14.94 3.39 -5.00
N ALA A 66 -13.66 2.94 -5.00
CA ALA A 66 -12.75 3.08 -3.87
C ALA A 66 -12.58 4.56 -3.46
N ILE A 67 -12.38 5.44 -4.44
CA ILE A 67 -12.30 6.90 -4.23
C ILE A 67 -13.55 7.44 -3.54
N ARG A 68 -14.74 6.99 -3.97
CA ARG A 68 -16.01 7.44 -3.36
C ARG A 68 -16.11 6.99 -1.89
N GLU A 69 -15.72 5.77 -1.59
CA GLU A 69 -15.74 5.25 -0.21
C GLU A 69 -14.72 5.98 0.67
N ALA A 70 -13.48 6.13 0.22
CA ALA A 70 -12.43 6.82 0.97
C ALA A 70 -12.79 8.28 1.28
N LYS A 71 -13.52 8.99 0.40
CA LYS A 71 -14.00 10.37 0.65
C LYS A 71 -14.89 10.47 1.89
N LYS A 72 -15.60 9.41 2.29
CA LYS A 72 -16.43 9.41 3.51
C LYS A 72 -15.60 9.61 4.79
N LEU A 73 -14.31 9.32 4.74
CA LEU A 73 -13.38 9.53 5.87
C LEU A 73 -13.01 11.02 6.08
N LYS A 74 -13.35 11.89 5.13
CA LYS A 74 -13.00 13.33 5.14
C LYS A 74 -11.49 13.56 5.23
N ILE A 75 -10.71 12.83 4.41
CA ILE A 75 -9.27 12.96 4.19
C ILE A 75 -9.00 13.45 2.76
N SER A 76 -7.73 13.72 2.42
CA SER A 76 -7.32 14.01 1.03
C SER A 76 -7.40 12.73 0.20
N VAL A 77 -8.24 12.69 -0.85
CA VAL A 77 -8.43 11.52 -1.71
C VAL A 77 -8.15 11.89 -3.16
N ILE A 78 -7.31 11.10 -3.83
CA ILE A 78 -6.80 11.36 -5.18
C ILE A 78 -7.09 10.14 -6.06
N LYS A 79 -7.81 10.32 -7.17
CA LYS A 79 -7.91 9.29 -8.21
C LYS A 79 -6.64 9.28 -9.03
N SER A 80 -5.83 8.21 -8.91
CA SER A 80 -4.51 8.10 -9.52
C SER A 80 -4.17 6.65 -9.84
N ASP A 81 -3.53 6.41 -10.98
CA ASP A 81 -2.75 5.19 -11.18
C ASP A 81 -1.41 5.41 -10.50
N LEU A 82 -1.20 4.69 -9.39
CA LEU A 82 -0.04 4.87 -8.53
C LEU A 82 0.25 6.36 -8.25
N PHE A 83 1.44 6.84 -8.59
CA PHE A 83 1.90 8.21 -8.31
C PHE A 83 1.54 9.25 -9.37
N ASP A 84 0.94 8.89 -10.50
CA ASP A 84 0.76 9.77 -11.69
C ASP A 84 0.10 11.13 -11.38
N LYS A 85 -0.87 11.14 -10.49
CA LYS A 85 -1.60 12.35 -10.09
C LYS A 85 -1.18 12.91 -8.73
N ILE A 86 -0.19 12.30 -8.08
CA ILE A 86 0.35 12.76 -6.79
C ILE A 86 1.49 13.72 -7.04
N LYS A 87 1.14 15.00 -7.30
CA LYS A 87 2.14 16.02 -7.63
C LYS A 87 2.67 16.73 -6.39
N ASN A 88 3.98 17.01 -6.35
CA ASN A 88 4.64 17.87 -5.36
C ASN A 88 4.40 17.47 -3.88
N LYS A 89 4.15 16.17 -3.61
CA LYS A 89 3.96 15.65 -2.27
C LYS A 89 5.02 14.61 -1.94
N LYS A 90 5.53 14.66 -0.73
CA LYS A 90 6.40 13.62 -0.14
C LYS A 90 5.84 13.21 1.22
N PHE A 91 6.10 11.96 1.61
CA PHE A 91 5.49 11.33 2.75
C PHE A 91 6.54 10.75 3.71
N ASN A 92 6.21 10.77 5.00
CA ASN A 92 6.99 10.08 6.03
C ASN A 92 6.68 8.59 6.05
N LEU A 93 5.44 8.23 5.68
CA LEU A 93 4.97 6.87 5.65
C LEU A 93 4.13 6.65 4.38
N ILE A 94 4.42 5.60 3.66
CA ILE A 94 3.57 5.10 2.58
C ILE A 94 3.14 3.67 2.95
N VAL A 95 1.86 3.37 2.84
CA VAL A 95 1.32 2.02 3.04
C VAL A 95 0.75 1.55 1.71
N PHE A 96 1.13 0.37 1.27
CA PHE A 96 0.63 -0.21 0.04
C PHE A 96 0.35 -1.70 0.20
N ASN A 97 -0.92 -2.04 0.09
CA ASN A 97 -1.39 -3.42 -0.11
C ASN A 97 -1.82 -3.54 -1.58
N PRO A 98 -0.90 -3.85 -2.51
CA PRO A 98 -1.20 -3.91 -3.93
C PRO A 98 -2.02 -5.15 -4.29
N PRO A 99 -2.66 -5.20 -5.45
CA PRO A 99 -2.94 -6.46 -6.10
C PRO A 99 -1.61 -7.17 -6.38
N TYR A 100 -1.45 -8.40 -5.91
CA TYR A 100 -0.17 -9.12 -5.90
C TYR A 100 -0.23 -10.53 -6.50
N LEU A 101 -1.41 -10.95 -6.97
CA LEU A 101 -1.60 -12.24 -7.64
C LEU A 101 -1.48 -12.09 -9.15
N PRO A 102 -0.96 -13.12 -9.87
CA PRO A 102 -1.05 -13.18 -11.32
C PRO A 102 -2.50 -13.15 -11.79
N GLU A 103 -2.76 -12.55 -12.94
CA GLU A 103 -4.08 -12.65 -13.59
C GLU A 103 -4.40 -14.11 -13.90
N ASP A 104 -5.52 -14.60 -13.38
CA ASP A 104 -6.07 -15.88 -13.82
C ASP A 104 -6.92 -15.68 -15.07
N LYS A 105 -6.84 -16.62 -16.02
CA LYS A 105 -7.65 -16.61 -17.25
C LYS A 105 -9.15 -16.65 -16.98
N TYR A 106 -9.54 -17.15 -15.81
CA TYR A 106 -10.93 -17.37 -15.42
C TYR A 106 -11.45 -16.37 -14.38
N ASP A 107 -10.55 -15.66 -13.69
CA ASP A 107 -10.90 -14.69 -12.65
C ASP A 107 -10.30 -13.32 -13.00
N LYS A 108 -11.14 -12.47 -13.61
CA LYS A 108 -10.78 -11.10 -14.00
C LYS A 108 -11.07 -10.10 -12.89
N GLU A 109 -10.91 -10.49 -11.63
CA GLU A 109 -11.04 -9.55 -10.53
C GLU A 109 -9.88 -8.56 -10.57
N ILE A 110 -10.16 -7.38 -11.13
CA ILE A 110 -9.22 -6.26 -11.30
C ILE A 110 -8.56 -5.87 -9.95
N ASP A 111 -9.20 -6.19 -8.84
CA ASP A 111 -8.77 -5.77 -7.51
C ASP A 111 -7.69 -6.67 -6.90
N THR A 112 -7.45 -7.86 -7.44
CA THR A 112 -6.44 -8.82 -6.95
C THR A 112 -5.31 -9.07 -7.95
N ALA A 113 -5.53 -8.76 -9.23
CA ALA A 113 -4.58 -9.02 -10.30
C ALA A 113 -3.48 -7.95 -10.35
N GLY A 114 -2.27 -8.32 -9.99
CA GLY A 114 -1.06 -7.49 -10.05
C GLY A 114 -0.45 -7.34 -11.44
N GLY A 115 -1.20 -7.67 -12.51
CA GLY A 115 -0.78 -7.77 -13.90
C GLY A 115 -0.58 -9.23 -14.32
N LYS A 116 -0.19 -9.47 -15.59
CA LYS A 116 -0.04 -10.83 -16.16
C LYS A 116 0.83 -11.77 -15.32
N ARG A 117 1.88 -11.25 -14.68
CA ARG A 117 2.79 -12.00 -13.81
C ARG A 117 2.49 -11.81 -12.33
N GLY A 118 1.76 -10.76 -11.95
CA GLY A 118 1.40 -10.44 -10.56
C GLY A 118 2.36 -9.49 -9.84
N ASP A 119 3.44 -9.00 -10.46
CA ASP A 119 4.37 -8.06 -9.83
C ASP A 119 4.64 -6.78 -10.63
N GLU A 120 3.93 -6.57 -11.74
CA GLU A 120 4.12 -5.39 -12.59
C GLU A 120 3.76 -4.10 -11.85
N ILE A 121 2.64 -4.10 -11.13
CA ILE A 121 2.18 -2.94 -10.37
C ILE A 121 3.18 -2.60 -9.26
N ILE A 122 3.67 -3.62 -8.55
CA ILE A 122 4.69 -3.44 -7.50
C ILE A 122 5.98 -2.88 -8.10
N THR A 123 6.41 -3.38 -9.26
CA THR A 123 7.62 -2.92 -9.93
C THR A 123 7.50 -1.43 -10.32
N ARG A 124 6.38 -1.01 -10.92
CA ARG A 124 6.11 0.39 -11.25
C ARG A 124 6.08 1.26 -10.00
N PHE A 125 5.42 0.80 -8.94
CA PHE A 125 5.39 1.51 -7.67
C PHE A 125 6.79 1.76 -7.10
N ILE A 126 7.67 0.75 -7.10
CA ILE A 126 9.04 0.86 -6.58
C ILE A 126 9.90 1.82 -7.42
N GLN A 127 9.68 1.90 -8.74
CA GLN A 127 10.41 2.83 -9.62
C GLN A 127 10.32 4.27 -9.15
N ASP A 128 9.14 4.67 -8.66
CA ASP A 128 8.88 6.05 -8.26
C ASP A 128 8.98 6.29 -6.75
N LEU A 129 8.91 5.22 -5.95
CA LEU A 129 8.78 5.28 -4.49
C LEU A 129 9.77 6.24 -3.82
N LYS A 130 11.04 6.22 -4.23
CA LYS A 130 12.09 7.06 -3.66
C LYS A 130 11.79 8.55 -3.77
N SER A 131 11.20 8.97 -4.89
CA SER A 131 10.86 10.37 -5.15
C SER A 131 9.74 10.89 -4.25
N TYR A 132 8.92 9.99 -3.71
CA TYR A 132 7.78 10.31 -2.85
C TYR A 132 8.02 10.07 -1.35
N LEU A 133 9.18 9.53 -0.96
CA LEU A 133 9.57 9.44 0.44
C LEU A 133 10.36 10.67 0.87
N LEU A 134 10.06 11.19 2.06
CA LEU A 134 10.89 12.17 2.75
C LEU A 134 12.20 11.51 3.26
N PRO A 135 13.26 12.26 3.53
CA PRO A 135 14.43 11.72 4.24
C PRO A 135 14.01 11.01 5.53
N GLY A 136 14.47 9.76 5.71
CA GLY A 136 14.05 8.90 6.81
C GLY A 136 12.62 8.34 6.68
N GLY A 137 11.95 8.59 5.56
CA GLY A 137 10.63 8.03 5.27
C GLY A 137 10.65 6.53 5.07
N ILE A 138 9.49 5.91 5.25
CA ILE A 138 9.31 4.46 5.24
C ILE A 138 8.11 4.08 4.37
N CYS A 139 8.22 2.96 3.67
CA CYS A 139 7.11 2.30 3.03
C CYS A 139 6.88 0.91 3.64
N PHE A 140 5.63 0.61 3.98
CA PHE A 140 5.18 -0.76 4.22
C PHE A 140 4.50 -1.28 2.95
N LEU A 141 5.04 -2.38 2.42
CA LEU A 141 4.54 -3.07 1.23
C LEU A 141 4.15 -4.50 1.59
N LEU A 142 2.98 -4.93 1.15
CA LEU A 142 2.56 -6.32 1.27
C LEU A 142 2.81 -7.06 -0.04
N THR A 143 3.22 -8.33 0.06
CA THR A 143 3.32 -9.28 -1.05
C THR A 143 2.99 -10.68 -0.53
N SER A 144 2.84 -11.63 -1.44
CA SER A 144 2.68 -13.05 -1.09
C SER A 144 3.84 -13.91 -1.59
N SER A 145 3.87 -15.19 -1.18
CA SER A 145 4.80 -16.17 -1.74
C SER A 145 4.52 -16.50 -3.20
N LEU A 146 3.33 -16.16 -3.69
CA LEU A 146 2.93 -16.33 -5.09
C LEU A 146 3.33 -15.14 -5.96
N THR A 147 3.66 -14.00 -5.34
CA THR A 147 4.15 -12.81 -6.06
C THR A 147 5.56 -13.07 -6.59
N PRO A 148 5.82 -12.95 -7.90
CA PRO A 148 7.16 -13.03 -8.46
C PRO A 148 8.11 -12.01 -7.82
N ASN A 149 9.42 -12.26 -7.92
CA ASN A 149 10.41 -11.47 -7.19
C ASN A 149 11.13 -10.42 -8.07
N SER A 150 10.64 -10.11 -9.27
CA SER A 150 11.31 -9.18 -10.19
C SER A 150 11.37 -7.75 -9.64
N TRP A 151 10.36 -7.31 -8.90
CA TRP A 151 10.33 -6.02 -8.21
C TRP A 151 11.51 -5.79 -7.24
N LYS A 152 12.10 -6.86 -6.69
CA LYS A 152 13.28 -6.75 -5.80
C LYS A 152 14.52 -6.24 -6.53
N LYS A 153 14.63 -6.51 -7.84
CA LYS A 153 15.71 -5.96 -8.68
C LYS A 153 15.56 -4.43 -8.78
N GLU A 154 14.30 -3.95 -8.88
CA GLU A 154 14.04 -2.51 -8.92
C GLU A 154 14.36 -1.83 -7.57
N VAL A 155 14.07 -2.47 -6.42
CA VAL A 155 14.49 -1.96 -5.10
C VAL A 155 16.01 -1.73 -5.06
N LYS A 156 16.82 -2.69 -5.56
CA LYS A 156 18.27 -2.55 -5.62
C LYS A 156 18.69 -1.43 -6.56
N LYS A 157 18.09 -1.34 -7.76
CA LYS A 157 18.38 -0.30 -8.76
C LYS A 157 18.11 1.10 -8.20
N GLN A 158 17.03 1.29 -7.45
CA GLN A 158 16.68 2.55 -6.78
C GLN A 158 17.54 2.83 -5.52
N LYS A 159 18.46 1.92 -5.15
CA LYS A 159 19.27 2.01 -3.92
C LYS A 159 18.40 2.21 -2.68
N LEU A 160 17.32 1.44 -2.57
CA LEU A 160 16.46 1.39 -1.42
C LEU A 160 16.86 0.24 -0.50
N ASN A 161 16.74 0.46 0.81
CA ASN A 161 16.93 -0.58 1.81
C ASN A 161 15.60 -1.31 2.04
N MET A 162 15.64 -2.65 2.05
CA MET A 162 14.45 -3.47 2.20
C MET A 162 14.66 -4.56 3.26
N LYS A 163 13.68 -4.70 4.15
CA LYS A 163 13.67 -5.75 5.18
C LYS A 163 12.28 -6.40 5.25
N LYS A 164 12.23 -7.73 5.25
CA LYS A 164 11.00 -8.46 5.58
C LYS A 164 10.80 -8.42 7.10
N ILE A 165 9.70 -7.80 7.55
CA ILE A 165 9.45 -7.56 8.99
C ILE A 165 8.36 -8.47 9.55
N LYS A 166 7.52 -9.05 8.69
CA LYS A 166 6.46 -9.96 9.13
C LYS A 166 6.20 -11.01 8.06
N THR A 167 5.86 -12.22 8.52
CA THR A 167 5.35 -13.33 7.70
C THR A 167 4.12 -13.89 8.39
N LYS A 168 3.10 -14.23 7.61
CA LYS A 168 1.91 -14.96 8.06
C LYS A 168 1.64 -16.09 7.07
N ASN A 169 1.52 -17.32 7.56
CA ASN A 169 1.09 -18.44 6.75
C ASN A 169 -0.44 -18.42 6.68
N ILE A 170 -0.98 -18.53 5.48
CA ILE A 170 -2.41 -18.74 5.20
C ILE A 170 -2.49 -19.91 4.22
N PHE A 171 -3.52 -20.72 4.31
CA PHE A 171 -3.77 -21.98 3.57
C PHE A 171 -2.70 -22.38 2.52
N PHE A 172 -2.71 -21.76 1.33
CA PHE A 172 -1.84 -22.14 0.19
C PHE A 172 -0.70 -21.13 -0.06
N GLU A 173 -0.62 -20.03 0.69
CA GLU A 173 0.39 -18.98 0.50
C GLU A 173 0.95 -18.45 1.82
N LYS A 174 2.02 -17.67 1.71
CA LYS A 174 2.60 -16.90 2.81
C LYS A 174 2.51 -15.43 2.47
N LEU A 175 1.95 -14.65 3.36
CA LEU A 175 1.95 -13.20 3.25
C LEU A 175 3.21 -12.62 3.88
N TYR A 176 3.78 -11.62 3.24
CA TYR A 176 4.98 -10.92 3.69
C TYR A 176 4.72 -9.42 3.79
N VAL A 177 5.12 -8.81 4.90
CA VAL A 177 5.20 -7.36 4.99
C VAL A 177 6.67 -6.94 4.93
N TRP A 178 6.96 -6.05 4.01
CA TRP A 178 8.27 -5.47 3.78
C TRP A 178 8.31 -4.03 4.29
N GLU A 179 9.38 -3.70 4.97
CA GLU A 179 9.77 -2.35 5.31
C GLU A 179 10.79 -1.89 4.28
N ILE A 180 10.52 -0.78 3.57
CA ILE A 180 11.39 -0.21 2.54
C ILE A 180 11.72 1.23 2.95
N ARG A 181 13.00 1.59 2.88
CA ARG A 181 13.54 2.92 3.28
C ARG A 181 14.46 3.50 2.21
N VAL A 182 14.56 4.82 2.20
CA VAL A 182 15.58 5.57 1.46
C VAL A 182 16.91 5.49 2.19
#